data_e615c2f2d465b923e8ba91e9cca28291
#
_entry.id   e615c2f2d465b923e8ba91e9cca28291
#
_cell.length_a   1.000
_cell.length_b   1.000
_cell.length_c   1.000
_cell.angle_alpha   90.00
_cell.angle_beta   90.00
_cell.angle_gamma   90.00
#
_symmetry.space_group_name_H-M   'P 1'
#
loop_
_entity.id
_entity.type
_entity.pdbx_description
1 polymer ?
#
loop_
_entity_poly.entity_id
_entity_poly.type
_entity_poly.pdbx_seq_one_letter_code
_entity_poly.pdbx_strand_id
1 'polypeptide(L)'
;MRRPLLVLVLLATIAISLPKAGFAKTKWPSSGSKSPHASRVQKLARRVVDYARHQLGVPYSWGGTSRATGFDCSGLVYAAYRSIGWTIPRSSWDQLRAGRSIRFARLRPGDLLFTEGCGHVQLVVSKRAAISAPQTGERVRYVPLAQLRPEFAGARRVLR
;
A
#
# COMPACT_ATOMS: atom_id res chain seq x y z
N MET A 1 51.47 11.94 -76.68
CA MET A 1 50.84 10.59 -76.73
C MET A 1 51.27 9.82 -75.54
N ARG A 2 50.45 9.81 -74.44
CA ARG A 2 50.72 9.03 -73.25
C ARG A 2 49.45 8.23 -72.89
N ARG A 3 49.53 6.91 -72.94
CA ARG A 3 48.47 5.97 -72.64
C ARG A 3 48.33 5.84 -71.10
N PRO A 4 47.13 5.87 -70.53
CA PRO A 4 46.96 5.54 -69.11
C PRO A 4 46.82 4.03 -68.93
N LEU A 5 47.56 3.49 -67.97
CA LEU A 5 47.47 2.13 -67.48
C LEU A 5 46.14 1.95 -66.74
N LEU A 6 45.34 0.98 -67.16
CA LEU A 6 44.14 0.55 -66.42
C LEU A 6 44.62 -0.39 -65.31
N VAL A 7 44.50 0.04 -64.05
CA VAL A 7 44.71 -0.82 -62.88
C VAL A 7 43.34 -1.44 -62.53
N LEU A 8 43.25 -2.75 -62.79
CA LEU A 8 42.10 -3.57 -62.42
C LEU A 8 42.18 -3.94 -60.93
N VAL A 9 41.40 -3.27 -60.09
CA VAL A 9 41.31 -3.61 -58.66
C VAL A 9 40.26 -4.73 -58.51
N LEU A 10 40.73 -5.93 -58.20
CA LEU A 10 39.88 -7.07 -57.87
C LEU A 10 39.39 -6.89 -56.42
N LEU A 11 38.12 -6.51 -56.24
CA LEU A 11 37.47 -6.51 -54.91
C LEU A 11 37.04 -7.93 -54.58
N ALA A 12 37.81 -8.58 -53.72
CA ALA A 12 37.43 -9.87 -53.09
C ALA A 12 36.38 -9.58 -51.97
N THR A 13 35.11 -9.88 -52.28
CA THR A 13 34.05 -9.83 -51.26
C THR A 13 34.14 -11.02 -50.32
N ILE A 14 34.71 -10.80 -49.14
CA ILE A 14 34.68 -11.80 -48.05
C ILE A 14 33.27 -11.77 -47.46
N ALA A 15 32.47 -12.80 -47.73
CA ALA A 15 31.19 -13.02 -47.10
C ALA A 15 31.43 -13.49 -45.62
N ILE A 16 31.35 -12.56 -44.68
CA ILE A 16 31.38 -12.91 -43.25
C ILE A 16 30.00 -13.49 -42.90
N SER A 17 29.94 -14.82 -42.80
CA SER A 17 28.78 -15.55 -42.31
C SER A 17 28.67 -15.33 -40.78
N LEU A 18 27.82 -14.42 -40.36
CA LEU A 18 27.47 -14.24 -38.91
C LEU A 18 26.67 -15.44 -38.42
N PRO A 19 27.09 -16.10 -37.32
CA PRO A 19 26.28 -17.14 -36.72
C PRO A 19 24.98 -16.51 -36.22
N LYS A 20 23.82 -17.02 -36.66
CA LYS A 20 22.52 -16.73 -36.09
C LYS A 20 22.50 -17.15 -34.64
N ALA A 21 22.88 -16.25 -33.73
CA ALA A 21 22.66 -16.45 -32.30
C ALA A 21 21.14 -16.61 -32.09
N GLY A 22 20.71 -17.84 -31.92
CA GLY A 22 19.36 -18.14 -31.49
C GLY A 22 19.15 -17.50 -30.14
N PHE A 23 18.43 -16.37 -30.11
CA PHE A 23 17.88 -15.84 -28.86
C PHE A 23 16.92 -16.90 -28.33
N ALA A 24 17.43 -17.75 -27.43
CA ALA A 24 16.58 -18.56 -26.59
C ALA A 24 15.63 -17.58 -25.87
N LYS A 25 14.36 -17.63 -26.23
CA LYS A 25 13.30 -16.89 -25.51
C LYS A 25 13.30 -17.44 -24.09
N THR A 26 14.09 -16.85 -23.22
CA THR A 26 13.99 -17.06 -21.78
C THR A 26 12.59 -16.67 -21.38
N LYS A 27 11.74 -17.68 -21.23
CA LYS A 27 10.39 -17.54 -20.71
C LYS A 27 10.54 -17.08 -19.27
N TRP A 28 10.47 -15.74 -19.03
CA TRP A 28 10.36 -15.20 -17.69
C TRP A 28 9.19 -15.92 -17.04
N PRO A 29 9.37 -16.47 -15.85
CA PRO A 29 8.24 -17.04 -15.15
C PRO A 29 7.24 -15.90 -14.94
N SER A 30 6.09 -15.97 -15.60
CA SER A 30 4.93 -15.12 -15.36
C SER A 30 4.37 -15.50 -13.99
N SER A 31 5.14 -15.16 -12.95
CA SER A 31 4.79 -15.48 -11.59
C SER A 31 3.97 -14.36 -10.97
N GLY A 32 2.70 -14.42 -11.21
CA GLY A 32 1.71 -13.82 -10.35
C GLY A 32 1.52 -14.57 -9.03
N SER A 33 2.35 -15.53 -8.68
CA SER A 33 2.31 -16.26 -7.42
C SER A 33 2.76 -15.34 -6.29
N LYS A 34 1.79 -14.77 -5.56
CA LYS A 34 2.07 -14.06 -4.31
C LYS A 34 2.70 -15.03 -3.34
N SER A 35 3.83 -14.65 -2.74
CA SER A 35 4.46 -15.48 -1.71
C SER A 35 3.45 -15.85 -0.62
N PRO A 36 3.54 -17.03 0.02
CA PRO A 36 2.63 -17.43 1.10
C PRO A 36 2.56 -16.38 2.21
N HIS A 37 3.67 -15.72 2.51
CA HIS A 37 3.73 -14.62 3.46
C HIS A 37 2.89 -13.41 3.01
N ALA A 38 3.01 -12.97 1.76
CA ALA A 38 2.23 -11.84 1.23
C ALA A 38 0.73 -12.15 1.22
N SER A 39 0.33 -13.40 0.94
CA SER A 39 -1.06 -13.83 1.00
C SER A 39 -1.61 -13.82 2.42
N ARG A 40 -0.82 -14.25 3.42
CA ARG A 40 -1.17 -14.20 4.85
C ARG A 40 -1.39 -12.77 5.33
N VAL A 41 -0.45 -11.86 5.04
CA VAL A 41 -0.57 -10.43 5.39
C VAL A 41 -1.83 -9.83 4.77
N GLN A 42 -2.12 -10.12 3.51
CA GLN A 42 -3.33 -9.63 2.84
C GLN A 42 -4.62 -10.17 3.49
N LYS A 43 -4.63 -11.44 3.93
CA LYS A 43 -5.77 -12.03 4.66
C LYS A 43 -5.99 -11.33 6.00
N LEU A 44 -4.91 -11.06 6.75
CA LEU A 44 -5.00 -10.32 8.02
C LEU A 44 -5.52 -8.90 7.80
N ALA A 45 -4.98 -8.18 6.81
CA ALA A 45 -5.44 -6.83 6.48
C ALA A 45 -6.94 -6.79 6.13
N ARG A 46 -7.45 -7.78 5.39
CA ARG A 46 -8.89 -7.90 5.11
C ARG A 46 -9.70 -8.04 6.41
N ARG A 47 -9.29 -8.90 7.32
CA ARG A 47 -9.99 -9.10 8.61
C ARG A 47 -10.02 -7.81 9.44
N VAL A 48 -8.91 -7.05 9.50
CA VAL A 48 -8.85 -5.74 10.17
C VAL A 48 -9.86 -4.78 9.53
N VAL A 49 -9.88 -4.69 8.20
CA VAL A 49 -10.81 -3.84 7.44
C VAL A 49 -12.25 -4.26 7.66
N ASP A 50 -12.54 -5.56 7.62
CA ASP A 50 -13.90 -6.07 7.79
C ASP A 50 -14.41 -5.80 9.21
N TYR A 51 -13.56 -5.94 10.24
CA TYR A 51 -13.92 -5.53 11.59
C TYR A 51 -14.35 -4.06 11.62
N ALA A 52 -13.56 -3.15 11.05
CA ALA A 52 -13.89 -1.71 11.05
C ALA A 52 -15.17 -1.40 10.28
N ARG A 53 -15.44 -2.10 9.18
CA ARG A 53 -16.68 -1.98 8.42
C ARG A 53 -17.91 -2.36 9.24
N HIS A 54 -17.82 -3.38 10.08
CA HIS A 54 -18.90 -3.77 10.99
C HIS A 54 -19.14 -2.73 12.10
N GLN A 55 -18.25 -1.77 12.31
CA GLN A 55 -18.43 -0.70 13.28
C GLN A 55 -19.05 0.57 12.68
N LEU A 56 -19.34 0.61 11.39
CA LEU A 56 -20.01 1.76 10.77
C LEU A 56 -21.31 2.11 11.52
N GLY A 57 -21.55 3.41 11.71
CA GLY A 57 -22.70 3.94 12.44
C GLY A 57 -22.60 3.90 13.97
N VAL A 58 -21.58 3.27 14.55
CA VAL A 58 -21.35 3.31 16.01
C VAL A 58 -20.97 4.74 16.42
N PRO A 59 -21.56 5.29 17.52
CA PRO A 59 -21.23 6.63 17.97
C PRO A 59 -19.74 6.77 18.34
N TYR A 60 -19.21 7.99 18.13
CA TYR A 60 -17.95 8.37 18.72
C TYR A 60 -18.06 8.44 20.25
N SER A 61 -17.05 7.97 20.94
CA SER A 61 -16.91 8.13 22.38
C SER A 61 -15.44 8.24 22.74
N TRP A 62 -15.06 9.30 23.43
CA TRP A 62 -13.68 9.47 23.90
C TRP A 62 -13.26 8.32 24.79
N GLY A 63 -12.09 7.73 24.50
CA GLY A 63 -11.59 6.53 25.21
C GLY A 63 -12.27 5.22 24.82
N GLY A 64 -13.30 5.25 23.97
CA GLY A 64 -14.05 4.08 23.56
C GLY A 64 -13.26 3.13 22.66
N THR A 65 -13.47 1.82 22.86
CA THR A 65 -12.77 0.74 22.14
C THR A 65 -13.69 -0.40 21.72
N SER A 66 -14.98 -0.24 21.88
CA SER A 66 -15.96 -1.31 21.59
C SER A 66 -17.26 -0.75 21.04
N ARG A 67 -18.05 -1.62 20.41
CA ARG A 67 -19.38 -1.25 19.93
C ARG A 67 -20.32 -0.81 21.04
N ALA A 68 -20.15 -1.38 22.24
CA ALA A 68 -20.99 -1.04 23.41
C ALA A 68 -20.63 0.32 24.00
N THR A 69 -19.37 0.68 24.01
CA THR A 69 -18.89 1.96 24.59
C THR A 69 -18.72 3.07 23.58
N GLY A 70 -18.85 2.80 22.28
CA GLY A 70 -18.43 3.68 21.20
C GLY A 70 -16.92 3.54 20.90
N PHE A 71 -16.45 4.35 19.95
CA PHE A 71 -15.05 4.39 19.57
C PHE A 71 -14.53 5.82 19.49
N ASP A 72 -13.31 6.06 19.95
CA ASP A 72 -12.54 7.19 19.43
C ASP A 72 -11.69 6.74 18.23
N CYS A 73 -10.96 7.66 17.62
CA CYS A 73 -10.19 7.41 16.39
C CYS A 73 -9.17 6.27 16.54
N SER A 74 -8.34 6.34 17.56
CA SER A 74 -7.31 5.34 17.85
C SER A 74 -7.88 4.05 18.46
N GLY A 75 -8.99 4.15 19.19
CA GLY A 75 -9.71 3.00 19.75
C GLY A 75 -10.35 2.10 18.70
N LEU A 76 -10.90 2.68 17.64
CA LEU A 76 -11.38 1.92 16.48
C LEU A 76 -10.26 1.11 15.82
N VAL A 77 -9.13 1.76 15.57
CA VAL A 77 -7.95 1.10 14.98
C VAL A 77 -7.40 0.03 15.91
N TYR A 78 -7.25 0.34 17.19
CA TYR A 78 -6.83 -0.60 18.23
C TYR A 78 -7.71 -1.85 18.26
N ALA A 79 -9.04 -1.69 18.31
CA ALA A 79 -9.98 -2.80 18.35
C ALA A 79 -9.94 -3.64 17.06
N ALA A 80 -9.79 -2.98 15.89
CA ALA A 80 -9.67 -3.68 14.61
C ALA A 80 -8.43 -4.59 14.56
N TYR A 81 -7.29 -4.12 15.03
CA TYR A 81 -6.08 -4.94 15.11
C TYR A 81 -6.17 -6.05 16.16
N ARG A 82 -6.75 -5.73 17.33
CA ARG A 82 -6.97 -6.70 18.38
C ARG A 82 -7.88 -7.86 17.95
N SER A 83 -8.84 -7.61 17.06
CA SER A 83 -9.75 -8.64 16.52
C SER A 83 -9.03 -9.78 15.77
N ILE A 84 -7.81 -9.54 15.34
CA ILE A 84 -6.95 -10.54 14.67
C ILE A 84 -5.82 -11.06 15.57
N GLY A 85 -5.85 -10.71 16.88
CA GLY A 85 -4.79 -11.07 17.83
C GLY A 85 -3.53 -10.21 17.74
N TRP A 86 -3.61 -9.03 17.09
CA TRP A 86 -2.46 -8.15 16.93
C TRP A 86 -2.56 -6.95 17.88
N THR A 87 -1.58 -6.78 18.76
CA THR A 87 -1.55 -5.67 19.70
C THR A 87 -0.83 -4.47 19.09
N ILE A 88 -1.46 -3.31 19.14
CA ILE A 88 -0.90 -2.00 18.78
C ILE A 88 -1.11 -1.02 19.96
N PRO A 89 -0.38 0.08 20.05
CA PRO A 89 -0.59 1.09 21.07
C PRO A 89 -2.01 1.66 21.05
N ARG A 90 -2.47 2.16 22.22
CA ARG A 90 -3.83 2.70 22.37
C ARG A 90 -4.00 4.10 21.79
N SER A 91 -2.99 4.98 21.94
CA SER A 91 -3.08 6.37 21.50
C SER A 91 -2.67 6.55 20.03
N SER A 92 -3.23 7.57 19.34
CA SER A 92 -2.83 7.91 17.96
C SER A 92 -1.34 8.25 17.86
N TRP A 93 -0.80 8.97 18.84
CA TRP A 93 0.61 9.36 18.92
C TRP A 93 1.56 8.17 18.99
N ASP A 94 1.22 7.15 19.77
CA ASP A 94 2.02 5.93 19.86
C ASP A 94 1.81 5.01 18.65
N GLN A 95 0.59 4.99 18.09
CA GLN A 95 0.30 4.30 16.84
C GLN A 95 1.13 4.86 15.67
N LEU A 96 1.44 6.16 15.68
CA LEU A 96 2.34 6.78 14.70
C LEU A 96 3.75 6.20 14.74
N ARG A 97 4.17 5.61 15.84
CA ARG A 97 5.47 4.94 16.00
C ARG A 97 5.42 3.45 15.65
N ALA A 98 4.22 2.89 15.45
CA ALA A 98 4.04 1.48 15.16
C ALA A 98 4.35 1.14 13.69
N GLY A 99 5.06 0.04 13.47
CA GLY A 99 5.35 -0.46 12.12
C GLY A 99 6.29 0.46 11.31
N ARG A 100 6.12 0.45 9.98
CA ARG A 100 6.96 1.24 9.07
C ARG A 100 6.21 2.42 8.47
N SER A 101 6.92 3.52 8.19
CA SER A 101 6.37 4.68 7.50
C SER A 101 5.97 4.34 6.05
N ILE A 102 4.85 4.91 5.60
CA ILE A 102 4.31 4.73 4.25
C ILE A 102 3.99 6.10 3.66
N ARG A 103 4.39 6.33 2.41
CA ARG A 103 3.97 7.52 1.66
C ARG A 103 2.50 7.40 1.24
N PHE A 104 1.77 8.52 1.16
CA PHE A 104 0.36 8.56 0.80
C PHE A 104 0.05 7.74 -0.48
N ALA A 105 0.85 7.89 -1.54
CA ALA A 105 0.67 7.17 -2.81
C ALA A 105 0.86 5.64 -2.70
N ARG A 106 1.36 5.13 -1.57
CA ARG A 106 1.61 3.71 -1.32
C ARG A 106 0.64 3.10 -0.30
N LEU A 107 -0.41 3.83 0.07
CA LEU A 107 -1.44 3.34 1.00
C LEU A 107 -2.11 2.07 0.48
N ARG A 108 -2.41 1.17 1.41
CA ARG A 108 -3.11 -0.11 1.17
C ARG A 108 -4.12 -0.36 2.29
N PRO A 109 -5.16 -1.19 2.05
CA PRO A 109 -6.06 -1.61 3.11
C PRO A 109 -5.30 -2.19 4.31
N GLY A 110 -5.69 -1.75 5.50
CA GLY A 110 -5.02 -2.07 6.76
C GLY A 110 -3.94 -1.07 7.19
N ASP A 111 -3.54 -0.10 6.36
CA ASP A 111 -2.62 0.96 6.81
C ASP A 111 -3.33 1.97 7.73
N LEU A 112 -2.59 2.55 8.65
CA LEU A 112 -2.99 3.67 9.48
C LEU A 112 -2.65 4.97 8.76
N LEU A 113 -3.60 5.88 8.65
CA LEU A 113 -3.42 7.22 8.11
C LEU A 113 -3.65 8.26 9.20
N PHE A 114 -2.75 9.23 9.32
CA PHE A 114 -2.78 10.27 10.34
C PHE A 114 -3.00 11.63 9.70
N THR A 115 -3.84 12.43 10.35
CA THR A 115 -4.18 13.83 10.03
C THR A 115 -4.05 14.69 11.28
N GLU A 116 -4.34 15.98 11.19
CA GLU A 116 -4.36 16.92 12.32
C GLU A 116 -3.06 16.91 13.13
N GLY A 117 -1.91 17.02 12.42
CA GLY A 117 -0.61 16.97 13.10
C GLY A 117 -0.33 15.65 13.82
N CYS A 118 -0.97 14.54 13.40
CA CYS A 118 -0.93 13.21 14.00
C CYS A 118 -1.85 13.00 15.22
N GLY A 119 -2.67 13.99 15.57
CA GLY A 119 -3.67 13.87 16.64
C GLY A 119 -4.81 12.92 16.28
N HIS A 120 -5.11 12.76 14.99
CA HIS A 120 -6.20 11.91 14.50
C HIS A 120 -5.68 10.78 13.62
N VAL A 121 -6.23 9.56 13.81
CA VAL A 121 -5.88 8.37 13.04
C VAL A 121 -7.12 7.73 12.41
N GLN A 122 -6.94 7.18 11.21
CA GLN A 122 -7.97 6.53 10.43
C GLN A 122 -7.44 5.23 9.83
N LEU A 123 -8.31 4.25 9.62
CA LEU A 123 -7.96 2.98 9.01
C LEU A 123 -8.22 3.02 7.50
N VAL A 124 -7.19 2.85 6.70
CA VAL A 124 -7.35 2.72 5.23
C VAL A 124 -8.04 1.40 4.91
N VAL A 125 -9.16 1.46 4.17
CA VAL A 125 -9.97 0.28 3.85
C VAL A 125 -10.02 -0.05 2.36
N SER A 126 -9.61 0.90 1.52
CA SER A 126 -9.49 0.70 0.07
C SER A 126 -8.46 1.69 -0.52
N LYS A 127 -8.26 1.64 -1.84
CA LYS A 127 -7.46 2.66 -2.56
C LYS A 127 -8.11 4.06 -2.58
N ARG A 128 -9.36 4.19 -2.16
CA ARG A 128 -10.15 5.42 -2.25
C ARG A 128 -10.73 5.91 -0.93
N ALA A 129 -10.74 5.08 0.12
CA ALA A 129 -11.41 5.39 1.37
C ALA A 129 -10.68 4.86 2.60
N ALA A 130 -10.84 5.57 3.70
CA ALA A 130 -10.59 5.15 5.07
C ALA A 130 -11.90 5.04 5.86
N ILE A 131 -11.85 4.45 7.04
CA ILE A 131 -12.90 4.51 8.06
C ILE A 131 -12.35 5.27 9.25
N SER A 132 -13.16 6.18 9.79
CA SER A 132 -12.82 7.04 10.92
C SER A 132 -13.93 7.03 11.97
N ALA A 133 -13.55 7.17 13.24
CA ALA A 133 -14.39 7.65 14.32
C ALA A 133 -13.97 9.12 14.57
N PRO A 134 -14.69 10.12 14.03
CA PRO A 134 -14.15 11.48 13.87
C PRO A 134 -14.06 12.24 15.20
N GLN A 135 -15.22 12.55 15.79
CA GLN A 135 -15.33 13.39 17.00
C GLN A 135 -16.68 13.21 17.69
N THR A 136 -16.81 13.80 18.86
CA THR A 136 -18.07 13.83 19.66
C THR A 136 -19.24 14.33 18.81
N GLY A 137 -20.36 13.63 18.90
CA GLY A 137 -21.58 13.90 18.13
C GLY A 137 -21.62 13.19 16.77
N GLU A 138 -20.51 12.70 16.28
CA GLU A 138 -20.43 11.95 15.02
C GLU A 138 -20.42 10.43 15.24
N ARG A 139 -20.45 9.70 14.12
CA ARG A 139 -20.43 8.23 14.10
C ARG A 139 -19.29 7.72 13.24
N VAL A 140 -18.88 6.50 13.49
CA VAL A 140 -17.93 5.77 12.62
C VAL A 140 -18.46 5.79 11.19
N ARG A 141 -17.65 6.30 10.27
CA ARG A 141 -18.02 6.51 8.87
C ARG A 141 -16.88 6.32 7.88
N TYR A 142 -17.22 6.16 6.62
CA TYR A 142 -16.24 6.27 5.55
C TYR A 142 -15.80 7.72 5.34
N VAL A 143 -14.52 7.89 5.01
CA VAL A 143 -13.93 9.16 4.59
C VAL A 143 -13.13 8.92 3.29
N PRO A 144 -13.42 9.67 2.22
CA PRO A 144 -12.64 9.59 0.98
C PRO A 144 -11.18 9.99 1.23
N LEU A 145 -10.22 9.19 0.72
CA LEU A 145 -8.78 9.53 0.84
C LEU A 145 -8.43 10.87 0.19
N ALA A 146 -9.18 11.29 -0.83
CA ALA A 146 -8.99 12.59 -1.46
C ALA A 146 -9.20 13.75 -0.49
N GLN A 147 -10.16 13.63 0.45
CA GLN A 147 -10.44 14.64 1.48
C GLN A 147 -9.34 14.68 2.56
N LEU A 148 -8.67 13.55 2.80
CA LEU A 148 -7.62 13.41 3.82
C LEU A 148 -6.23 13.84 3.32
N ARG A 149 -6.06 14.00 2.02
CA ARG A 149 -4.77 14.28 1.41
C ARG A 149 -4.19 15.65 1.81
N PRO A 150 -4.96 16.75 1.88
CA PRO A 150 -4.42 18.05 2.31
C PRO A 150 -3.90 18.04 3.75
N GLU A 151 -4.51 17.25 4.62
CA GLU A 151 -4.21 17.17 6.05
C GLU A 151 -3.28 16.01 6.41
N PHE A 152 -2.72 15.33 5.40
CA PHE A 152 -1.90 14.15 5.60
C PHE A 152 -0.63 14.47 6.39
N ALA A 153 -0.54 13.97 7.61
CA ALA A 153 0.60 14.11 8.52
C ALA A 153 1.53 12.88 8.53
N GLY A 154 1.02 11.71 8.12
CA GLY A 154 1.80 10.49 8.07
C GLY A 154 0.97 9.23 7.85
N ALA A 155 1.63 8.11 7.59
CA ALA A 155 0.96 6.82 7.58
C ALA A 155 1.89 5.69 8.04
N ARG A 156 1.30 4.62 8.58
CA ARG A 156 2.01 3.46 9.10
C ARG A 156 1.43 2.16 8.57
N ARG A 157 2.32 1.21 8.26
CA ARG A 157 1.96 -0.17 7.97
C ARG A 157 2.47 -1.07 9.09
N VAL A 158 1.53 -1.65 9.83
CA VAL A 158 1.80 -2.48 11.00
C VAL A 158 1.95 -3.95 10.59
N LEU A 159 1.11 -4.43 9.68
CA LEU A 159 1.17 -5.80 9.17
C LEU A 159 2.36 -5.97 8.21
N ARG A 160 3.18 -6.99 8.43
CA ARG A 160 4.37 -7.35 7.68
C ARG A 160 4.53 -8.87 7.59
#